data_01054246695e240ac8b63a935b37e667
#
_entry.id   01054246695e240ac8b63a935b37e667
#
_cell.length_a   1.000
_cell.length_b   1.000
_cell.length_c   1.000
_cell.angle_alpha   90.00
_cell.angle_beta   90.00
_cell.angle_gamma   90.00
#
_symmetry.space_group_name_H-M   'P 1'
#
loop_
_entity.id
_entity.type
_entity.pdbx_description
1 polymer ?
#
loop_
_entity_poly.entity_id
_entity_poly.type
_entity_poly.pdbx_seq_one_letter_code
_entity_poly.pdbx_strand_id
1 'polypeptide(L)'
;MSPVCSRHCLLHRAGARVAAGLLLVLALAACGSSDPLRVPLALEGSSSMNSGGNAAVVRVYQLASSTTFRQAPIESFWQDDEGLLGSDLVVPKVERTLYPDDLEEITLEIHENTRYIAVAVDLRDPDADHWRQLFTVEEVEEGQPFVVEVGERRLRLALHHVPPAAHAL
;
A
#
# COMPACT_ATOMS: atom_id res chain seq x y z
N MET A 1 32.31 47.73 -63.24
CA MET A 1 31.60 46.42 -63.14
C MET A 1 31.94 45.82 -61.82
N SER A 2 31.02 45.95 -60.84
CA SER A 2 31.17 45.46 -59.43
C SER A 2 30.27 44.25 -59.19
N PRO A 3 30.68 43.20 -58.53
CA PRO A 3 29.72 42.23 -58.02
C PRO A 3 29.38 42.53 -56.56
N VAL A 4 28.10 42.67 -56.35
CA VAL A 4 27.45 42.76 -55.02
C VAL A 4 27.50 41.36 -54.41
N CYS A 5 28.20 41.19 -53.29
CA CYS A 5 28.30 39.94 -52.57
C CYS A 5 27.26 39.92 -51.43
N SER A 6 26.36 38.96 -51.49
CA SER A 6 25.19 38.75 -50.69
C SER A 6 25.57 38.38 -49.21
N ARG A 7 25.14 39.22 -48.26
CA ARG A 7 25.37 39.06 -46.82
C ARG A 7 24.19 38.39 -46.06
N HIS A 8 23.34 37.61 -46.70
CA HIS A 8 22.11 37.10 -46.09
C HIS A 8 22.10 35.63 -45.67
N CYS A 9 23.21 34.92 -45.69
CA CYS A 9 23.22 33.44 -45.43
C CYS A 9 23.67 33.00 -44.05
N LEU A 10 23.98 33.89 -43.11
CA LEU A 10 24.57 33.51 -41.80
C LEU A 10 23.63 33.59 -40.59
N LEU A 11 22.45 34.22 -40.75
CA LEU A 11 21.53 34.39 -39.61
C LEU A 11 20.55 33.20 -39.37
N HIS A 12 20.34 32.33 -40.36
CA HIS A 12 19.35 31.22 -40.22
C HIS A 12 19.90 29.97 -39.52
N ARG A 13 21.21 29.83 -39.36
CA ARG A 13 21.80 28.63 -38.70
C ARG A 13 21.91 28.72 -37.18
N ALA A 14 21.87 29.91 -36.61
CA ALA A 14 21.95 30.09 -35.15
C ALA A 14 20.61 29.83 -34.47
N GLY A 15 19.48 30.18 -35.09
CA GLY A 15 18.14 30.00 -34.50
C GLY A 15 17.71 28.53 -34.34
N ALA A 16 18.09 27.66 -35.29
CA ALA A 16 17.71 26.24 -35.26
C ALA A 16 18.39 25.44 -34.16
N ARG A 17 19.59 25.84 -33.76
CA ARG A 17 20.32 25.14 -32.67
C ARG A 17 19.83 25.50 -31.27
N VAL A 18 19.35 26.73 -31.08
CA VAL A 18 18.78 27.15 -29.78
C VAL A 18 17.40 26.53 -29.57
N ALA A 19 16.56 26.43 -30.63
CA ALA A 19 15.25 25.80 -30.53
C ALA A 19 15.33 24.30 -30.24
N ALA A 20 16.33 23.57 -30.79
CA ALA A 20 16.56 22.16 -30.52
C ALA A 20 17.04 21.89 -29.07
N GLY A 21 17.85 22.81 -28.52
CA GLY A 21 18.33 22.71 -27.13
C GLY A 21 17.20 22.95 -26.12
N LEU A 22 16.28 23.89 -26.42
CA LEU A 22 15.17 24.18 -25.53
C LEU A 22 14.13 23.05 -25.49
N LEU A 23 13.87 22.38 -26.63
CA LEU A 23 13.00 21.20 -26.71
C LEU A 23 13.54 19.99 -25.93
N LEU A 24 14.86 19.80 -25.93
CA LEU A 24 15.49 18.70 -25.18
C LEU A 24 15.41 18.91 -23.66
N VAL A 25 15.50 20.13 -23.18
CA VAL A 25 15.38 20.46 -21.75
C VAL A 25 13.96 20.29 -21.23
N LEU A 26 12.94 20.61 -22.05
CA LEU A 26 11.53 20.38 -21.67
C LEU A 26 11.18 18.89 -21.60
N ALA A 27 11.83 18.02 -22.37
CA ALA A 27 11.56 16.58 -22.33
C ALA A 27 12.08 15.89 -21.05
N LEU A 28 13.05 16.49 -20.36
CA LEU A 28 13.59 15.96 -19.10
C LEU A 28 12.77 16.36 -17.86
N ALA A 29 11.87 17.32 -17.97
CA ALA A 29 11.00 17.74 -16.86
C ALA A 29 9.73 16.88 -16.72
N ALA A 30 9.51 15.89 -17.60
CA ALA A 30 8.34 15.00 -17.57
C ALA A 30 8.55 13.72 -16.76
N CYS A 31 9.56 13.63 -15.87
CA CYS A 31 9.59 12.64 -14.81
C CYS A 31 8.58 13.06 -13.73
N GLY A 32 7.28 12.88 -14.00
CA GLY A 32 6.25 13.00 -13.01
C GLY A 32 6.45 11.93 -11.95
N SER A 33 6.65 12.31 -10.70
CA SER A 33 6.46 11.42 -9.58
C SER A 33 5.00 10.97 -9.63
N SER A 34 4.75 9.69 -9.90
CA SER A 34 3.42 9.11 -9.72
C SER A 34 3.05 9.26 -8.25
N ASP A 35 1.84 9.76 -7.96
CA ASP A 35 1.34 9.77 -6.59
C ASP A 35 1.38 8.35 -6.02
N PRO A 36 1.74 8.19 -4.75
CA PRO A 36 1.77 6.86 -4.13
C PRO A 36 0.37 6.26 -4.15
N LEU A 37 0.30 4.96 -4.46
CA LEU A 37 -0.95 4.22 -4.37
C LEU A 37 -1.47 4.25 -2.94
N ARG A 38 -2.72 4.64 -2.75
CA ARG A 38 -3.40 4.68 -1.45
C ARG A 38 -4.51 3.64 -1.41
N VAL A 39 -4.41 2.75 -0.45
CA VAL A 39 -5.35 1.64 -0.27
C VAL A 39 -6.10 1.82 1.04
N PRO A 40 -7.44 1.96 1.00
CA PRO A 40 -8.26 1.93 2.20
C PRO A 40 -8.41 0.49 2.69
N LEU A 41 -8.09 0.27 3.96
CA LEU A 41 -8.26 -0.97 4.70
C LEU A 41 -9.19 -0.70 5.88
N ALA A 42 -10.27 -1.46 6.01
CA ALA A 42 -11.12 -1.45 7.17
C ALA A 42 -10.86 -2.69 8.04
N LEU A 43 -10.74 -2.49 9.34
CA LEU A 43 -10.64 -3.54 10.36
C LEU A 43 -11.96 -3.55 11.13
N GLU A 44 -12.67 -4.67 11.10
CA GLU A 44 -13.96 -4.84 11.78
C GLU A 44 -13.84 -5.88 12.88
N GLY A 45 -14.18 -5.50 14.12
CA GLY A 45 -14.23 -6.39 15.26
C GLY A 45 -15.63 -6.99 15.42
N SER A 46 -15.79 -8.32 15.32
CA SER A 46 -17.08 -8.93 15.65
C SER A 46 -17.37 -8.80 17.15
N SER A 47 -18.64 -8.82 17.54
CA SER A 47 -19.07 -8.76 18.97
C SER A 47 -18.46 -9.88 19.82
N SER A 48 -18.15 -11.03 19.22
CA SER A 48 -17.57 -12.20 19.87
C SER A 48 -16.05 -12.33 19.64
N MET A 49 -15.39 -11.32 19.04
CA MET A 49 -13.98 -11.41 18.68
C MET A 49 -13.08 -11.85 19.84
N ASN A 50 -11.96 -12.46 19.50
CA ASN A 50 -10.89 -12.84 20.42
C ASN A 50 -11.40 -13.58 21.68
N SER A 51 -12.08 -14.71 21.49
CA SER A 51 -12.58 -15.58 22.56
C SER A 51 -13.61 -14.89 23.49
N GLY A 52 -14.68 -14.39 22.89
CA GLY A 52 -15.85 -13.90 23.63
C GLY A 52 -15.84 -12.39 23.91
N GLY A 53 -15.44 -11.59 22.94
CA GLY A 53 -15.55 -10.14 23.01
C GLY A 53 -14.38 -9.44 23.72
N ASN A 54 -13.16 -9.94 23.52
CA ASN A 54 -11.96 -9.27 24.01
C ASN A 54 -11.28 -8.47 22.91
N ALA A 55 -10.66 -7.36 23.29
CA ALA A 55 -9.81 -6.59 22.37
C ALA A 55 -8.64 -7.46 21.85
N ALA A 56 -8.17 -7.11 20.66
CA ALA A 56 -7.02 -7.74 20.03
C ALA A 56 -6.09 -6.71 19.39
N VAL A 57 -4.79 -6.97 19.42
CA VAL A 57 -3.81 -6.19 18.64
C VAL A 57 -3.82 -6.69 17.21
N VAL A 58 -4.00 -5.76 16.28
CA VAL A 58 -3.90 -6.01 14.83
C VAL A 58 -2.68 -5.31 14.30
N ARG A 59 -1.86 -6.02 13.51
CA ARG A 59 -0.67 -5.51 12.84
C ARG A 59 -0.82 -5.64 11.34
N VAL A 60 -0.51 -4.56 10.63
CA VAL A 60 -0.55 -4.51 9.16
C VAL A 60 0.86 -4.25 8.65
N TYR A 61 1.30 -5.07 7.69
CA TYR A 61 2.64 -5.03 7.14
C TYR A 61 2.59 -4.83 5.63
N GLN A 62 3.60 -4.14 5.11
CA GLN A 62 3.91 -4.09 3.70
C GLN A 62 5.17 -4.94 3.45
N LEU A 63 5.04 -5.98 2.63
CA LEU A 63 6.08 -6.97 2.43
C LEU A 63 6.56 -7.05 0.98
N ALA A 64 7.88 -7.21 0.79
CA ALA A 64 8.48 -7.50 -0.50
C ALA A 64 8.34 -8.99 -0.88
N SER A 65 8.30 -9.88 0.13
CA SER A 65 8.14 -11.33 -0.02
C SER A 65 7.19 -11.86 1.05
N SER A 66 6.41 -12.89 0.71
CA SER A 66 5.42 -13.50 1.62
C SER A 66 5.95 -14.74 2.34
N THR A 67 7.12 -15.23 1.98
CA THR A 67 7.60 -16.57 2.40
C THR A 67 7.76 -16.65 3.91
N THR A 68 8.49 -15.70 4.50
CA THR A 68 8.74 -15.67 5.94
C THR A 68 7.45 -15.52 6.73
N PHE A 69 6.57 -14.59 6.31
CA PHE A 69 5.29 -14.36 6.98
C PHE A 69 4.38 -15.60 6.97
N ARG A 70 4.31 -16.33 5.83
CA ARG A 70 3.50 -17.54 5.70
C ARG A 70 4.00 -18.70 6.58
N GLN A 71 5.31 -18.79 6.80
CA GLN A 71 5.94 -19.91 7.51
C GLN A 71 6.20 -19.63 8.99
N ALA A 72 6.01 -18.38 9.43
CA ALA A 72 6.31 -17.97 10.80
C ALA A 72 5.46 -18.74 11.82
N PRO A 73 6.06 -19.38 12.84
CA PRO A 73 5.32 -19.87 14.00
C PRO A 73 4.73 -18.68 14.77
N ILE A 74 3.49 -18.84 15.25
CA ILE A 74 2.76 -17.75 15.93
C ILE A 74 3.52 -17.17 17.13
N GLU A 75 4.08 -18.01 17.97
CA GLU A 75 4.80 -17.58 19.17
C GLU A 75 6.04 -16.76 18.83
N SER A 76 6.85 -17.23 17.86
CA SER A 76 8.05 -16.52 17.41
C SER A 76 7.70 -15.19 16.74
N PHE A 77 6.61 -15.17 15.96
CA PHE A 77 6.15 -13.98 15.27
C PHE A 77 5.75 -12.88 16.25
N TRP A 78 4.96 -13.19 17.28
CA TRP A 78 4.54 -12.20 18.27
C TRP A 78 5.66 -11.73 19.20
N GLN A 79 6.73 -12.53 19.36
CA GLN A 79 7.91 -12.13 20.14
C GLN A 79 8.79 -11.12 19.42
N ASP A 80 9.04 -11.32 18.11
CA ASP A 80 9.94 -10.47 17.32
C ASP A 80 9.57 -10.52 15.82
N ASP A 81 8.44 -9.94 15.47
CA ASP A 81 7.92 -9.90 14.09
C ASP A 81 8.86 -9.15 13.12
N GLU A 82 9.41 -8.02 13.54
CA GLU A 82 10.29 -7.20 12.71
C GLU A 82 11.65 -7.87 12.48
N GLY A 83 12.24 -8.46 13.52
CA GLY A 83 13.47 -9.22 13.37
C GLY A 83 13.29 -10.47 12.51
N LEU A 84 12.15 -11.15 12.65
CA LEU A 84 11.82 -12.34 11.87
C LEU A 84 11.55 -11.99 10.40
N LEU A 85 10.78 -10.94 10.11
CA LEU A 85 10.50 -10.49 8.74
C LEU A 85 11.75 -9.90 8.07
N GLY A 86 12.61 -9.23 8.82
CA GLY A 86 13.88 -8.70 8.35
C GLY A 86 13.74 -7.89 7.05
N SER A 87 14.44 -8.31 6.00
CA SER A 87 14.43 -7.64 4.70
C SER A 87 13.11 -7.78 3.91
N ASP A 88 12.21 -8.67 4.32
CA ASP A 88 10.88 -8.80 3.70
C ASP A 88 9.98 -7.62 4.10
N LEU A 89 10.24 -6.96 5.25
CA LEU A 89 9.51 -5.78 5.71
C LEU A 89 9.96 -4.53 4.93
N VAL A 90 9.05 -3.91 4.18
CA VAL A 90 9.37 -2.75 3.31
C VAL A 90 9.32 -1.42 4.06
N VAL A 91 8.33 -1.26 4.94
CA VAL A 91 8.12 -0.07 5.77
C VAL A 91 7.73 -0.49 7.18
N PRO A 92 7.84 0.38 8.19
CA PRO A 92 7.36 0.08 9.55
C PRO A 92 5.90 -0.38 9.53
N LYS A 93 5.58 -1.36 10.36
CA LYS A 93 4.21 -1.86 10.52
C LYS A 93 3.26 -0.80 11.05
N VAL A 94 1.98 -0.95 10.72
CA VAL A 94 0.87 -0.23 11.38
C VAL A 94 0.30 -1.16 12.46
N GLU A 95 0.20 -0.66 13.69
CA GLU A 95 -0.37 -1.42 14.81
C GLU A 95 -1.61 -0.69 15.34
N ARG A 96 -2.68 -1.45 15.61
CA ARG A 96 -3.95 -0.97 16.16
C ARG A 96 -4.46 -1.94 17.22
N THR A 97 -5.16 -1.40 18.21
CA THR A 97 -5.95 -2.20 19.16
C THR A 97 -7.40 -2.09 18.73
N LEU A 98 -7.98 -3.20 18.32
CA LEU A 98 -9.36 -3.29 17.89
C LEU A 98 -10.23 -3.83 19.04
N TYR A 99 -11.39 -3.24 19.24
CA TYR A 99 -12.35 -3.68 20.24
C TYR A 99 -13.56 -4.36 19.58
N PRO A 100 -14.35 -5.13 20.34
CA PRO A 100 -15.61 -5.69 19.83
C PRO A 100 -16.54 -4.60 19.29
N ASP A 101 -17.19 -4.88 18.17
CA ASP A 101 -18.11 -3.98 17.45
C ASP A 101 -17.45 -2.69 16.91
N ASP A 102 -16.12 -2.55 16.97
CA ASP A 102 -15.40 -1.44 16.35
C ASP A 102 -15.22 -1.65 14.84
N LEU A 103 -15.23 -0.53 14.11
CA LEU A 103 -14.82 -0.42 12.73
C LEU A 103 -13.71 0.63 12.65
N GLU A 104 -12.51 0.23 12.32
CA GLU A 104 -11.36 1.13 12.17
C GLU A 104 -10.90 1.20 10.72
N GLU A 105 -10.87 2.40 10.15
CA GLU A 105 -10.40 2.64 8.78
C GLU A 105 -8.95 3.13 8.79
N ILE A 106 -8.12 2.48 7.99
CA ILE A 106 -6.70 2.80 7.81
C ILE A 106 -6.45 3.06 6.33
N THR A 107 -5.80 4.16 5.99
CA THR A 107 -5.30 4.37 4.63
C THR A 107 -3.83 3.99 4.58
N LEU A 108 -3.50 2.98 3.79
CA LEU A 108 -2.13 2.56 3.54
C LEU A 108 -1.57 3.31 2.33
N GLU A 109 -0.46 4.01 2.49
CA GLU A 109 0.35 4.49 1.37
C GLU A 109 1.30 3.36 0.96
N ILE A 110 1.08 2.80 -0.24
CA ILE A 110 1.82 1.63 -0.70
C ILE A 110 3.18 2.05 -1.25
N HIS A 111 4.22 1.50 -0.64
CA HIS A 111 5.58 1.73 -1.10
C HIS A 111 5.85 0.94 -2.39
N GLU A 112 6.64 1.47 -3.31
CA GLU A 112 6.92 0.90 -4.64
C GLU A 112 7.49 -0.54 -4.62
N ASN A 113 8.20 -0.90 -3.55
CA ASN A 113 8.77 -2.24 -3.38
C ASN A 113 7.81 -3.23 -2.70
N THR A 114 6.59 -2.80 -2.33
CA THR A 114 5.59 -3.66 -1.71
C THR A 114 4.98 -4.59 -2.76
N ARG A 115 4.93 -5.87 -2.45
CA ARG A 115 4.25 -6.90 -3.25
C ARG A 115 3.05 -7.48 -2.53
N TYR A 116 3.08 -7.45 -1.20
CA TYR A 116 2.04 -8.03 -0.36
C TYR A 116 1.67 -7.11 0.78
N ILE A 117 0.38 -7.11 1.11
CA ILE A 117 -0.15 -6.55 2.35
C ILE A 117 -0.50 -7.73 3.24
N ALA A 118 0.06 -7.76 4.44
CA ALA A 118 -0.17 -8.81 5.41
C ALA A 118 -0.86 -8.23 6.66
N VAL A 119 -1.83 -8.96 7.18
CA VAL A 119 -2.54 -8.62 8.41
C VAL A 119 -2.40 -9.76 9.39
N ALA A 120 -1.98 -9.47 10.61
CA ALA A 120 -1.90 -10.41 11.71
C ALA A 120 -2.71 -9.89 12.90
N VAL A 121 -3.33 -10.80 13.65
CA VAL A 121 -4.09 -10.46 14.86
C VAL A 121 -3.66 -11.36 16.02
N ASP A 122 -3.46 -10.77 17.20
CA ASP A 122 -3.13 -11.47 18.44
C ASP A 122 -4.40 -12.04 19.07
N LEU A 123 -4.75 -13.25 18.64
CA LEU A 123 -5.89 -14.01 19.16
C LEU A 123 -5.45 -14.94 20.29
N ARG A 124 -6.25 -15.02 21.36
CA ARG A 124 -6.00 -15.89 22.51
C ARG A 124 -5.97 -17.38 22.17
N ASP A 125 -6.82 -17.78 21.23
CA ASP A 125 -6.98 -19.19 20.83
C ASP A 125 -7.33 -19.26 19.33
N PRO A 126 -6.35 -19.03 18.44
CA PRO A 126 -6.61 -19.00 17.00
C PRO A 126 -6.85 -20.39 16.42
N ASP A 127 -7.70 -20.47 15.42
CA ASP A 127 -7.88 -21.65 14.58
C ASP A 127 -6.66 -21.82 13.66
N ALA A 128 -5.69 -22.65 14.03
CA ALA A 128 -4.49 -22.90 13.24
C ALA A 128 -3.84 -21.59 12.73
N ASP A 129 -3.65 -21.47 11.40
CA ASP A 129 -3.01 -20.31 10.78
C ASP A 129 -3.96 -19.13 10.49
N HIS A 130 -5.21 -19.19 10.96
CA HIS A 130 -6.20 -18.13 10.68
C HIS A 130 -6.03 -16.84 11.50
N TRP A 131 -4.94 -16.72 12.26
CA TRP A 131 -4.54 -15.49 12.91
C TRP A 131 -3.91 -14.48 11.97
N ARG A 132 -3.67 -14.86 10.68
CA ARG A 132 -3.03 -14.06 9.65
C ARG A 132 -3.76 -14.14 8.32
N GLN A 133 -3.67 -13.05 7.54
CA GLN A 133 -4.15 -12.97 6.15
C GLN A 133 -3.09 -12.27 5.29
N LEU A 134 -3.07 -12.59 4.01
CA LEU A 134 -2.11 -12.04 3.06
C LEU A 134 -2.81 -11.75 1.73
N PHE A 135 -2.54 -10.57 1.19
CA PHE A 135 -3.07 -10.07 -0.07
C PHE A 135 -1.92 -9.63 -0.97
N THR A 136 -2.05 -9.79 -2.27
CA THR A 136 -1.13 -9.14 -3.21
C THR A 136 -1.57 -7.68 -3.41
N VAL A 137 -0.63 -6.81 -3.82
CA VAL A 137 -0.95 -5.41 -4.12
C VAL A 137 -1.94 -5.34 -5.28
N GLU A 138 -1.81 -6.22 -6.28
CA GLU A 138 -2.72 -6.30 -7.43
C GLU A 138 -4.17 -6.62 -7.01
N GLU A 139 -4.39 -7.53 -6.06
CA GLU A 139 -5.73 -7.84 -5.53
C GLU A 139 -6.38 -6.63 -4.86
N VAL A 140 -5.57 -5.74 -4.31
CA VAL A 140 -6.02 -4.56 -3.56
C VAL A 140 -6.23 -3.35 -4.47
N GLU A 141 -5.48 -3.23 -5.59
CA GLU A 141 -5.61 -2.16 -6.59
C GLU A 141 -6.95 -2.17 -7.32
N GLU A 142 -7.60 -3.35 -7.45
CA GLU A 142 -8.85 -3.50 -8.20
C GLU A 142 -10.06 -2.82 -7.54
N GLY A 143 -9.86 -2.04 -6.47
CA GLY A 143 -10.68 -0.88 -6.18
C GLY A 143 -11.88 -1.09 -5.27
N GLN A 144 -11.86 -2.03 -4.34
CA GLN A 144 -12.83 -2.05 -3.24
C GLN A 144 -12.10 -1.79 -1.92
N PRO A 145 -12.68 -0.98 -0.99
CA PRO A 145 -12.20 -0.99 0.38
C PRO A 145 -12.28 -2.43 0.87
N PHE A 146 -11.12 -3.00 1.22
CA PHE A 146 -11.17 -4.36 1.68
C PHE A 146 -11.28 -4.39 3.20
N VAL A 147 -12.22 -5.19 3.67
CA VAL A 147 -12.57 -5.29 5.08
C VAL A 147 -12.00 -6.58 5.63
N VAL A 148 -11.19 -6.46 6.68
CA VAL A 148 -10.70 -7.61 7.44
C VAL A 148 -11.50 -7.70 8.73
N GLU A 149 -12.35 -8.73 8.83
CA GLU A 149 -13.10 -9.03 10.04
C GLU A 149 -12.26 -9.86 11.01
N VAL A 150 -12.18 -9.39 12.25
CA VAL A 150 -11.60 -10.12 13.37
C VAL A 150 -12.71 -10.85 14.10
N GLY A 151 -12.79 -12.15 13.88
CA GLY A 151 -13.78 -13.00 14.54
C GLY A 151 -13.30 -13.58 15.85
N GLU A 152 -14.06 -14.56 16.38
CA GLU A 152 -13.78 -15.17 17.67
C GLU A 152 -12.39 -15.86 17.73
N ARG A 153 -12.03 -16.58 16.65
CA ARG A 153 -10.80 -17.40 16.59
C ARG A 153 -10.05 -17.22 15.25
N ARG A 154 -10.48 -16.33 14.38
CA ARG A 154 -9.89 -16.18 13.04
C ARG A 154 -10.10 -14.79 12.43
N LEU A 155 -9.18 -14.46 11.52
CA LEU A 155 -9.37 -13.40 10.54
C LEU A 155 -10.15 -13.90 9.34
N ARG A 156 -10.99 -13.05 8.78
CA ARG A 156 -11.70 -13.27 7.52
C ARG A 156 -11.60 -12.04 6.63
N LEU A 157 -11.55 -12.25 5.32
CA LEU A 157 -11.83 -11.21 4.37
C LEU A 157 -13.35 -11.07 4.26
N ALA A 158 -13.89 -9.96 4.73
CA ALA A 158 -15.29 -9.65 4.51
C ALA A 158 -15.42 -8.90 3.18
N LEU A 159 -16.05 -9.51 2.20
CA LEU A 159 -16.47 -8.85 0.97
C LEU A 159 -17.74 -8.03 1.28
N HIS A 160 -17.59 -6.98 2.10
CA HIS A 160 -18.69 -6.08 2.36
C HIS A 160 -18.66 -4.95 1.36
N HIS A 161 -19.74 -4.84 0.61
CA HIS A 161 -20.08 -3.62 -0.11
C HIS A 161 -20.42 -2.56 0.97
N VAL A 162 -19.45 -1.72 1.30
CA VAL A 162 -19.71 -0.55 2.14
C VAL A 162 -20.67 0.34 1.34
N PRO A 163 -21.92 0.55 1.76
CA PRO A 163 -22.81 1.48 1.07
C PRO A 163 -22.14 2.86 1.13
N PRO A 164 -22.16 3.64 0.03
CA PRO A 164 -21.61 4.99 0.06
C PRO A 164 -22.27 5.75 1.19
N ALA A 165 -21.45 6.35 2.08
CA ALA A 165 -21.94 7.14 3.19
C ALA A 165 -22.98 8.12 2.65
N ALA A 166 -24.22 8.00 3.14
CA ALA A 166 -25.28 8.95 2.83
C ALA A 166 -24.80 10.31 3.34
N HIS A 167 -24.41 11.19 2.40
CA HIS A 167 -24.15 12.57 2.71
C HIS A 167 -25.43 13.11 3.35
N ALA A 168 -25.42 13.29 4.67
CA ALA A 168 -26.47 13.98 5.38
C ALA A 168 -26.54 15.41 4.85
N LEU A 169 -27.68 15.76 4.27
CA LEU A 169 -28.07 17.11 3.85
C LEU A 169 -28.19 18.04 5.05
#